data_929ede8f20921d46c8dc59816765fff2
#
_entry.id   929ede8f20921d46c8dc59816765fff2
#
_cell.length_a   1.000
_cell.length_b   1.000
_cell.length_c   1.000
_cell.angle_alpha   90.00
_cell.angle_beta   90.00
_cell.angle_gamma   90.00
#
_symmetry.space_group_name_H-M   'P 1'
#
loop_
_entity.id
_entity.type
_entity.pdbx_description
1 polymer ?
#
loop_
_entity_poly.entity_id
_entity_poly.type
_entity_poly.pdbx_seq_one_letter_code
_entity_poly.pdbx_strand_id
1 'polypeptide(L)'
;MLMNVLSELRLRRRLALPAVVVLLFVLAGGAIPWSAGPSRADGLRHLLAPRKSVAPGSTTVVGIGDSVTAATVCACTGFVESYAAQLPSAAGGPAKAVNLGTNGMTAAELLSLITTPGPTASGVATGDILLVTIGANDLNPLIPLWQSSACSQACYSPAVDAVGSDLSGILTAAKSLRGSRPTQVLVTDYWDVFADGDVARVSDGPAYLRWSDELTRALNVSICRAARNAGATCVDLYAPFKGDGSLNPTALLAADGDHPNAAGNQVISSALMAATSLPSG
;
A
#
# COMPACT_ATOMS: atom_id res chain seq x y z
N MET A 1 -5.61 36.02 42.57
CA MET A 1 -6.98 35.87 43.05
C MET A 1 -7.44 34.51 42.57
N LEU A 2 -7.14 33.58 43.40
CA LEU A 2 -7.99 32.63 44.14
C LEU A 2 -8.72 31.67 43.20
N MET A 3 -8.31 30.44 43.28
CA MET A 3 -8.60 29.29 44.17
C MET A 3 -9.59 28.31 43.52
N ASN A 4 -9.05 27.11 43.37
CA ASN A 4 -9.56 25.82 43.87
C ASN A 4 -11.03 25.45 43.60
N VAL A 5 -11.23 24.30 43.00
CA VAL A 5 -11.97 23.20 43.68
C VAL A 5 -11.53 21.85 43.13
N LEU A 6 -10.87 21.08 43.97
CA LEU A 6 -10.74 19.62 43.93
C LEU A 6 -12.06 19.04 44.49
N SER A 7 -12.60 18.02 43.86
CA SER A 7 -13.40 17.05 44.59
C SER A 7 -13.26 15.65 43.99
N GLU A 8 -12.70 14.83 44.79
CA GLU A 8 -12.62 13.36 44.73
C GLU A 8 -14.00 12.73 44.54
N LEU A 9 -14.02 11.59 43.88
CA LEU A 9 -14.89 10.50 44.27
C LEU A 9 -14.23 9.15 44.00
N ARG A 10 -13.93 8.50 45.07
CA ARG A 10 -13.37 7.14 45.18
C ARG A 10 -14.44 6.08 44.92
N LEU A 11 -13.96 4.98 44.38
CA LEU A 11 -14.18 3.61 44.84
C LEU A 11 -15.55 2.96 44.58
N ARG A 12 -15.55 1.90 43.79
CA ARG A 12 -15.94 0.55 44.26
C ARG A 12 -15.57 -0.51 43.24
N ARG A 13 -14.54 -1.29 43.60
CA ARG A 13 -14.27 -2.63 43.03
C ARG A 13 -15.45 -3.54 43.46
N ARG A 14 -16.03 -4.27 42.51
CA ARG A 14 -16.72 -5.51 42.80
C ARG A 14 -16.10 -6.62 41.98
N LEU A 15 -15.41 -7.51 42.67
CA LEU A 15 -14.97 -8.82 42.21
C LEU A 15 -16.21 -9.70 42.01
N ALA A 16 -16.37 -10.29 40.86
CA ALA A 16 -17.30 -11.38 40.59
C ALA A 16 -16.46 -12.61 40.23
N LEU A 17 -16.50 -13.64 41.04
CA LEU A 17 -15.94 -14.97 40.81
C LEU A 17 -16.80 -15.72 39.78
N PRO A 18 -16.22 -16.48 38.86
CA PRO A 18 -16.99 -17.38 38.00
C PRO A 18 -17.33 -18.68 38.77
N ALA A 19 -18.60 -19.06 38.75
CA ALA A 19 -19.10 -20.33 39.25
C ALA A 19 -18.60 -21.49 38.34
N VAL A 20 -17.95 -22.46 38.96
CA VAL A 20 -17.57 -23.74 38.35
C VAL A 20 -18.83 -24.64 38.35
N VAL A 21 -19.35 -24.94 37.15
CA VAL A 21 -20.39 -25.97 36.98
C VAL A 21 -19.70 -27.30 36.70
N VAL A 22 -19.76 -28.19 37.67
CA VAL A 22 -19.33 -29.59 37.50
C VAL A 22 -20.50 -30.39 36.93
N LEU A 23 -20.36 -30.86 35.71
CA LEU A 23 -21.32 -31.76 35.06
C LEU A 23 -20.88 -33.22 35.32
N LEU A 24 -21.64 -33.93 36.13
CA LEU A 24 -21.50 -35.39 36.35
C LEU A 24 -22.12 -36.11 35.16
N PHE A 25 -21.30 -36.82 34.39
CA PHE A 25 -21.77 -37.78 33.38
C PHE A 25 -22.00 -39.15 34.06
N VAL A 26 -23.25 -39.59 34.02
CA VAL A 26 -23.65 -40.96 34.38
C VAL A 26 -23.28 -41.91 33.23
N LEU A 27 -22.46 -42.90 33.51
CA LEU A 27 -22.10 -44.01 32.60
C LEU A 27 -23.29 -44.96 32.48
N ALA A 28 -24.00 -44.88 31.36
CA ALA A 28 -24.89 -45.98 30.93
C ALA A 28 -24.10 -46.92 30.00
N GLY A 29 -23.92 -48.14 30.43
CA GLY A 29 -23.29 -49.18 29.64
C GLY A 29 -24.17 -49.63 28.46
N GLY A 30 -23.78 -49.33 27.24
CA GLY A 30 -24.35 -49.85 26.02
C GLY A 30 -23.32 -50.65 25.26
N ALA A 31 -23.63 -51.91 24.96
CA ALA A 31 -22.78 -52.80 24.15
C ALA A 31 -22.62 -52.23 22.74
N ILE A 32 -21.39 -52.02 22.31
CA ILE A 32 -21.06 -51.54 20.95
C ILE A 32 -21.00 -52.78 20.01
N PRO A 33 -21.79 -52.85 18.94
CA PRO A 33 -21.60 -53.84 17.93
C PRO A 33 -20.31 -53.57 17.14
N TRP A 34 -19.46 -54.57 17.02
CA TRP A 34 -18.23 -54.57 16.25
C TRP A 34 -18.55 -54.51 14.75
N SER A 35 -18.60 -53.26 14.18
CA SER A 35 -18.65 -53.11 12.74
C SER A 35 -17.24 -53.24 12.16
N ALA A 36 -17.09 -54.10 11.17
CA ALA A 36 -15.86 -54.25 10.43
C ALA A 36 -15.41 -52.93 9.85
N GLY A 37 -14.20 -52.50 10.15
CA GLY A 37 -13.61 -51.27 9.62
C GLY A 37 -13.43 -51.34 8.09
N PRO A 38 -13.41 -50.20 7.42
CA PRO A 38 -13.23 -50.13 5.97
C PRO A 38 -11.89 -50.76 5.56
N SER A 39 -11.92 -51.55 4.49
CA SER A 39 -10.76 -52.22 3.96
C SER A 39 -9.65 -51.23 3.57
N ARG A 40 -8.37 -51.60 3.71
CA ARG A 40 -7.19 -50.79 3.35
C ARG A 40 -7.22 -50.24 1.90
N ALA A 41 -8.11 -50.72 1.03
CA ALA A 41 -8.25 -50.31 -0.35
C ALA A 41 -8.97 -48.93 -0.51
N ASP A 42 -9.83 -48.53 0.46
CA ASP A 42 -10.55 -47.26 0.37
C ASP A 42 -9.70 -46.05 0.80
N GLY A 43 -8.70 -46.26 1.64
CA GLY A 43 -7.80 -45.20 2.09
C GLY A 43 -6.89 -44.62 0.99
N LEU A 44 -6.56 -45.40 -0.05
CA LEU A 44 -5.72 -44.90 -1.16
C LEU A 44 -6.49 -44.13 -2.22
N ARG A 45 -7.79 -44.32 -2.34
CA ARG A 45 -8.62 -43.61 -3.31
C ARG A 45 -8.86 -42.14 -2.90
N HIS A 46 -8.84 -41.83 -1.61
CA HIS A 46 -8.99 -40.42 -1.13
C HIS A 46 -7.72 -39.59 -1.36
N LEU A 47 -6.55 -40.23 -1.50
CA LEU A 47 -5.30 -39.51 -1.77
C LEU A 47 -5.10 -39.18 -3.24
N LEU A 48 -5.91 -39.74 -4.15
CA LEU A 48 -5.85 -39.56 -5.60
C LEU A 48 -7.06 -38.77 -6.15
N ALA A 49 -7.92 -38.22 -5.28
CA ALA A 49 -8.94 -37.29 -5.74
C ALA A 49 -8.24 -36.09 -6.40
N PRO A 50 -8.53 -35.78 -7.68
CA PRO A 50 -7.93 -34.60 -8.31
C PRO A 50 -8.30 -33.39 -7.44
N ARG A 51 -7.28 -32.65 -6.99
CA ARG A 51 -7.52 -31.33 -6.39
C ARG A 51 -8.38 -30.60 -7.39
N LYS A 52 -9.60 -30.20 -7.01
CA LYS A 52 -10.41 -29.29 -7.82
C LYS A 52 -9.50 -28.09 -8.12
N SER A 53 -9.07 -27.99 -9.36
CA SER A 53 -8.43 -26.77 -9.83
C SER A 53 -9.50 -25.69 -9.66
N VAL A 54 -9.25 -24.76 -8.73
CA VAL A 54 -10.03 -23.53 -8.68
C VAL A 54 -9.81 -22.89 -10.04
N ALA A 55 -10.90 -22.69 -10.81
CA ALA A 55 -10.80 -21.98 -12.07
C ALA A 55 -10.08 -20.65 -11.81
N PRO A 56 -9.12 -20.25 -12.64
CA PRO A 56 -8.44 -18.98 -12.46
C PRO A 56 -9.49 -17.88 -12.45
N GLY A 57 -9.65 -17.19 -11.33
CA GLY A 57 -10.45 -15.96 -11.24
C GLY A 57 -9.82 -14.84 -12.08
N SER A 58 -10.55 -13.76 -12.31
CA SER A 58 -9.96 -12.56 -12.90
C SER A 58 -8.88 -12.01 -11.98
N THR A 59 -7.78 -11.51 -12.57
CA THR A 59 -6.69 -10.85 -11.82
C THR A 59 -7.23 -9.61 -11.09
N THR A 60 -6.94 -9.48 -9.80
CA THR A 60 -7.30 -8.29 -9.01
C THR A 60 -6.07 -7.42 -8.78
N VAL A 61 -6.12 -6.19 -9.27
CA VAL A 61 -5.13 -5.13 -9.05
C VAL A 61 -5.62 -4.25 -7.92
N VAL A 62 -4.83 -4.07 -6.89
CA VAL A 62 -5.14 -3.21 -5.75
C VAL A 62 -4.14 -2.07 -5.69
N GLY A 63 -4.61 -0.84 -5.80
CA GLY A 63 -3.83 0.38 -5.56
C GLY A 63 -4.03 0.84 -4.13
N ILE A 64 -2.94 1.09 -3.40
CA ILE A 64 -2.94 1.71 -2.07
C ILE A 64 -1.95 2.86 -2.05
N GLY A 65 -2.22 3.86 -1.25
CA GLY A 65 -1.31 4.99 -1.06
C GLY A 65 -1.99 6.34 -1.02
N ASP A 66 -1.31 7.34 -1.55
CA ASP A 66 -1.65 8.75 -1.46
C ASP A 66 -2.57 9.26 -2.60
N SER A 67 -2.52 10.56 -2.85
CA SER A 67 -3.33 11.25 -3.87
C SER A 67 -2.97 10.84 -5.30
N VAL A 68 -1.75 10.40 -5.56
CA VAL A 68 -1.34 9.90 -6.87
C VAL A 68 -2.09 8.61 -7.18
N THR A 69 -2.17 7.66 -6.22
CA THR A 69 -3.03 6.48 -6.34
C THR A 69 -4.50 6.84 -6.40
N ALA A 70 -4.98 7.76 -5.55
CA ALA A 70 -6.40 8.15 -5.52
C ALA A 70 -6.89 8.75 -6.86
N ALA A 71 -6.00 9.44 -7.59
CA ALA A 71 -6.22 10.03 -8.91
C ALA A 71 -7.47 10.94 -9.01
N THR A 72 -7.86 11.60 -7.91
CA THR A 72 -9.10 12.40 -7.85
C THR A 72 -8.95 13.80 -8.44
N VAL A 73 -7.72 14.28 -8.65
CA VAL A 73 -7.43 15.64 -9.09
C VAL A 73 -7.64 15.83 -10.59
N CYS A 74 -7.34 14.82 -11.40
CA CYS A 74 -7.32 15.00 -12.85
C CYS A 74 -8.69 14.87 -13.54
N ALA A 75 -9.76 14.52 -12.90
CA ALA A 75 -11.05 14.19 -13.53
C ALA A 75 -10.90 13.25 -14.73
N CYS A 76 -9.96 12.31 -14.67
CA CYS A 76 -9.61 11.34 -15.71
C CYS A 76 -9.55 9.91 -15.14
N THR A 77 -9.32 8.91 -15.99
CA THR A 77 -9.04 7.54 -15.54
C THR A 77 -7.67 7.50 -14.87
N GLY A 78 -7.61 7.06 -13.62
CA GLY A 78 -6.38 6.92 -12.86
C GLY A 78 -5.48 5.80 -13.39
N PHE A 79 -4.23 5.78 -12.92
CA PHE A 79 -3.28 4.78 -13.39
C PHE A 79 -3.61 3.37 -12.91
N VAL A 80 -4.30 3.20 -11.77
CA VAL A 80 -4.68 1.87 -11.24
C VAL A 80 -5.65 1.18 -12.21
N GLU A 81 -6.68 1.89 -12.64
CA GLU A 81 -7.66 1.43 -13.60
C GLU A 81 -7.04 1.24 -15.00
N SER A 82 -6.20 2.20 -15.42
CA SER A 82 -5.49 2.15 -16.71
C SER A 82 -4.53 0.96 -16.78
N TYR A 83 -3.82 0.66 -15.69
CA TYR A 83 -2.94 -0.49 -15.58
C TYR A 83 -3.73 -1.81 -15.64
N ALA A 84 -4.81 -1.92 -14.86
CA ALA A 84 -5.64 -3.13 -14.88
C ALA A 84 -6.23 -3.42 -16.27
N ALA A 85 -6.63 -2.37 -16.99
CA ALA A 85 -7.17 -2.49 -18.35
C ALA A 85 -6.13 -2.95 -19.38
N GLN A 86 -4.84 -2.73 -19.14
CA GLN A 86 -3.75 -3.15 -20.02
C GLN A 86 -3.28 -4.60 -19.76
N LEU A 87 -3.62 -5.18 -18.62
CA LEU A 87 -3.26 -6.57 -18.35
C LEU A 87 -3.99 -7.54 -19.29
N PRO A 88 -3.31 -8.60 -19.75
CA PRO A 88 -3.97 -9.61 -20.57
C PRO A 88 -5.13 -10.25 -19.80
N SER A 89 -6.23 -10.47 -20.49
CA SER A 89 -7.38 -11.16 -19.91
C SER A 89 -7.00 -12.60 -19.55
N ALA A 90 -7.16 -12.95 -18.29
CA ALA A 90 -7.05 -14.33 -17.82
C ALA A 90 -8.32 -15.13 -18.14
N ALA A 91 -8.31 -16.45 -17.91
CA ALA A 91 -9.47 -17.32 -18.10
C ALA A 91 -10.72 -16.86 -17.34
N GLY A 92 -10.58 -16.05 -16.30
CA GLY A 92 -11.67 -15.44 -15.52
C GLY A 92 -12.19 -14.10 -16.04
N GLY A 93 -11.65 -13.59 -17.17
CA GLY A 93 -12.02 -12.29 -17.74
C GLY A 93 -10.99 -11.19 -17.52
N PRO A 94 -11.33 -9.92 -17.80
CA PRO A 94 -10.44 -8.79 -17.64
C PRO A 94 -10.03 -8.59 -16.17
N ALA A 95 -8.88 -7.98 -15.96
CA ALA A 95 -8.41 -7.66 -14.61
C ALA A 95 -9.34 -6.64 -13.93
N LYS A 96 -9.53 -6.79 -12.62
CA LYS A 96 -10.35 -5.91 -11.80
C LYS A 96 -9.44 -4.93 -11.06
N ALA A 97 -9.70 -3.63 -11.20
CA ALA A 97 -9.08 -2.59 -10.40
C ALA A 97 -9.84 -2.38 -9.08
N VAL A 98 -9.11 -2.22 -7.98
CA VAL A 98 -9.59 -1.80 -6.67
C VAL A 98 -8.67 -0.68 -6.20
N ASN A 99 -9.14 0.55 -6.31
CA ASN A 99 -8.37 1.73 -5.91
C ASN A 99 -8.74 2.12 -4.47
N LEU A 100 -7.76 2.08 -3.58
CA LEU A 100 -7.85 2.41 -2.16
C LEU A 100 -6.90 3.56 -1.78
N GLY A 101 -6.45 4.32 -2.78
CA GLY A 101 -5.67 5.54 -2.57
C GLY A 101 -6.47 6.61 -1.84
N THR A 102 -5.81 7.41 -1.04
CA THR A 102 -6.43 8.46 -0.23
C THR A 102 -5.61 9.74 -0.29
N ASN A 103 -6.26 10.86 -0.62
CA ASN A 103 -5.58 12.16 -0.67
C ASN A 103 -4.95 12.52 0.68
N GLY A 104 -3.73 13.02 0.65
CA GLY A 104 -3.02 13.46 1.85
C GLY A 104 -2.45 12.32 2.72
N MET A 105 -2.57 11.05 2.30
CA MET A 105 -2.09 9.90 3.06
C MET A 105 -0.59 9.97 3.28
N THR A 106 -0.16 9.81 4.53
CA THR A 106 1.24 9.61 4.93
C THR A 106 1.60 8.13 5.03
N ALA A 107 2.88 7.82 5.03
CA ALA A 107 3.35 6.45 5.17
C ALA A 107 2.94 5.84 6.52
N ALA A 108 3.02 6.61 7.60
CA ALA A 108 2.59 6.16 8.93
C ALA A 108 1.08 5.85 9.00
N GLU A 109 0.24 6.68 8.37
CA GLU A 109 -1.20 6.42 8.30
C GLU A 109 -1.52 5.17 7.46
N LEU A 110 -0.86 4.99 6.31
CA LEU A 110 -1.04 3.79 5.49
C LEU A 110 -0.60 2.53 6.25
N LEU A 111 0.52 2.59 7.00
CA LEU A 111 0.95 1.50 7.87
C LEU A 111 -0.10 1.16 8.92
N SER A 112 -0.73 2.17 9.53
CA SER A 112 -1.83 1.97 10.47
C SER A 112 -3.04 1.29 9.81
N LEU A 113 -3.44 1.74 8.60
CA LEU A 113 -4.58 1.16 7.87
C LEU A 113 -4.34 -0.28 7.43
N ILE A 114 -3.13 -0.64 7.04
CA ILE A 114 -2.82 -2.01 6.59
C ILE A 114 -2.69 -3.00 7.77
N THR A 115 -2.33 -2.51 8.95
CA THR A 115 -2.21 -3.31 10.19
C THR A 115 -3.51 -3.40 10.99
N THR A 116 -4.51 -2.62 10.64
CA THR A 116 -5.84 -2.60 11.27
C THR A 116 -6.87 -3.28 10.36
N PRO A 117 -7.76 -4.14 10.87
CA PRO A 117 -8.84 -4.72 10.06
C PRO A 117 -9.70 -3.64 9.40
N GLY A 118 -9.79 -3.69 8.07
CA GLY A 118 -10.50 -2.68 7.28
C GLY A 118 -10.40 -2.91 5.77
N PRO A 119 -10.92 -1.99 4.95
CA PRO A 119 -10.91 -2.12 3.50
C PRO A 119 -9.49 -2.26 2.92
N THR A 120 -8.52 -1.47 3.41
CA THR A 120 -7.13 -1.51 2.95
C THR A 120 -6.48 -2.86 3.23
N ALA A 121 -6.55 -3.35 4.47
CA ALA A 121 -6.03 -4.67 4.84
C ALA A 121 -6.71 -5.79 4.04
N SER A 122 -8.03 -5.72 3.86
CA SER A 122 -8.81 -6.72 3.11
C SER A 122 -8.45 -6.70 1.61
N GLY A 123 -8.30 -5.52 1.02
CA GLY A 123 -7.87 -5.35 -0.36
C GLY A 123 -6.49 -5.96 -0.58
N VAL A 124 -5.52 -5.61 0.27
CA VAL A 124 -4.16 -6.16 0.21
C VAL A 124 -4.15 -7.68 0.37
N ALA A 125 -4.94 -8.24 1.29
CA ALA A 125 -5.01 -9.68 1.49
C ALA A 125 -5.54 -10.44 0.26
N THR A 126 -6.37 -9.81 -0.56
CA THR A 126 -7.06 -10.46 -1.69
C THR A 126 -6.51 -10.10 -3.07
N GLY A 127 -5.77 -8.99 -3.22
CA GLY A 127 -5.22 -8.56 -4.51
C GLY A 127 -4.17 -9.53 -5.08
N ASP A 128 -4.04 -9.66 -6.37
CA ASP A 128 -3.01 -10.45 -7.04
C ASP A 128 -1.80 -9.57 -7.41
N ILE A 129 -2.04 -8.31 -7.70
CA ILE A 129 -1.03 -7.29 -7.92
C ILE A 129 -1.32 -6.13 -6.96
N LEU A 130 -0.29 -5.67 -6.27
CA LEU A 130 -0.36 -4.53 -5.36
C LEU A 130 0.47 -3.37 -5.95
N LEU A 131 -0.16 -2.23 -6.17
CA LEU A 131 0.45 -0.99 -6.60
C LEU A 131 0.51 -0.03 -5.41
N VAL A 132 1.67 0.56 -5.14
CA VAL A 132 1.90 1.42 -3.97
C VAL A 132 2.54 2.73 -4.38
N THR A 133 1.92 3.86 -4.03
CA THR A 133 2.51 5.20 -4.05
C THR A 133 2.39 5.81 -2.67
N ILE A 134 3.48 6.18 -2.00
CA ILE A 134 3.43 6.71 -0.63
C ILE A 134 4.73 7.43 -0.26
N GLY A 135 4.63 8.50 0.50
CA GLY A 135 5.75 9.17 1.12
C GLY A 135 5.87 10.67 0.83
N ALA A 136 5.22 11.19 -0.21
CA ALA A 136 5.27 12.61 -0.55
C ALA A 136 4.67 13.48 0.57
N ASN A 137 3.50 13.11 1.10
CA ASN A 137 2.82 13.89 2.14
C ASN A 137 3.57 13.97 3.47
N ASP A 138 4.43 13.00 3.75
CA ASP A 138 5.30 12.98 4.94
C ASP A 138 6.30 14.14 4.93
N LEU A 139 6.58 14.68 3.75
CA LEU A 139 7.56 15.75 3.54
C LEU A 139 6.93 17.16 3.55
N ASN A 140 5.60 17.28 3.51
CA ASN A 140 4.90 18.56 3.55
C ASN A 140 5.34 19.51 4.70
N PRO A 141 5.64 19.00 5.93
CA PRO A 141 6.14 19.83 7.00
C PRO A 141 7.50 20.49 6.74
N LEU A 142 8.24 20.06 5.71
CA LEU A 142 9.54 20.64 5.35
C LEU A 142 9.41 21.93 4.53
N ILE A 143 8.29 22.17 3.87
CA ILE A 143 8.07 23.37 3.04
C ILE A 143 8.26 24.67 3.85
N PRO A 144 7.56 24.89 5.00
CA PRO A 144 7.78 26.09 5.79
C PRO A 144 9.20 26.18 6.38
N LEU A 145 9.87 25.06 6.64
CA LEU A 145 11.26 25.06 7.08
C LEU A 145 12.19 25.54 5.96
N TRP A 146 11.97 25.10 4.73
CA TRP A 146 12.71 25.58 3.57
C TRP A 146 12.47 27.10 3.36
N GLN A 147 11.22 27.54 3.41
CA GLN A 147 10.84 28.97 3.25
C GLN A 147 11.52 29.88 4.27
N SER A 148 11.78 29.38 5.48
CA SER A 148 12.55 30.07 6.52
C SER A 148 14.06 29.93 6.37
N SER A 149 14.54 29.34 5.26
CA SER A 149 15.96 29.03 5.00
C SER A 149 16.60 28.07 6.03
N ALA A 150 15.78 27.28 6.72
CA ALA A 150 16.23 26.38 7.79
C ALA A 150 16.33 24.90 7.36
N CYS A 151 16.06 24.55 6.08
CA CYS A 151 16.02 23.17 5.64
C CYS A 151 17.10 22.84 4.60
N SER A 152 18.22 22.32 5.06
CA SER A 152 19.26 21.63 4.28
C SER A 152 19.05 20.10 4.32
N GLN A 153 19.97 19.34 3.73
CA GLN A 153 19.95 17.87 3.77
C GLN A 153 19.81 17.32 5.21
N ALA A 154 20.49 17.90 6.17
CA ALA A 154 20.38 17.49 7.57
C ALA A 154 18.98 17.68 8.15
N CYS A 155 18.19 18.63 7.62
CA CYS A 155 16.82 18.87 8.02
C CYS A 155 15.87 17.80 7.48
N TYR A 156 16.01 17.41 6.21
CA TYR A 156 15.05 16.49 5.59
C TYR A 156 15.40 15.00 5.73
N SER A 157 16.67 14.66 5.99
CA SER A 157 17.07 13.25 6.10
C SER A 157 16.26 12.44 7.13
N PRO A 158 15.93 12.95 8.32
CA PRO A 158 15.10 12.18 9.27
C PRO A 158 13.70 11.87 8.74
N ALA A 159 13.07 12.78 8.00
CA ALA A 159 11.75 12.54 7.40
C ALA A 159 11.84 11.49 6.28
N VAL A 160 12.85 11.57 5.43
CA VAL A 160 13.12 10.58 4.37
C VAL A 160 13.38 9.18 4.96
N ASP A 161 14.14 9.09 6.06
CA ASP A 161 14.41 7.82 6.73
C ASP A 161 13.14 7.25 7.40
N ALA A 162 12.28 8.11 7.97
CA ALA A 162 11.01 7.70 8.53
C ALA A 162 10.09 7.09 7.47
N VAL A 163 9.94 7.72 6.30
CA VAL A 163 9.19 7.16 5.17
C VAL A 163 9.73 5.78 4.76
N GLY A 164 11.06 5.63 4.65
CA GLY A 164 11.68 4.35 4.32
C GLY A 164 11.39 3.25 5.35
N SER A 165 11.36 3.61 6.63
CA SER A 165 11.00 2.72 7.73
C SER A 165 9.53 2.29 7.66
N ASP A 166 8.62 3.26 7.50
CA ASP A 166 7.18 2.99 7.44
C ASP A 166 6.81 2.18 6.20
N LEU A 167 7.41 2.48 5.04
CA LEU A 167 7.25 1.67 3.83
C LEU A 167 7.73 0.23 4.03
N SER A 168 8.83 0.03 4.72
CA SER A 168 9.29 -1.32 5.08
C SER A 168 8.29 -2.05 5.96
N GLY A 169 7.67 -1.35 6.91
CA GLY A 169 6.56 -1.84 7.73
C GLY A 169 5.33 -2.21 6.90
N ILE A 170 4.91 -1.34 5.98
CA ILE A 170 3.79 -1.55 5.05
C ILE A 170 4.02 -2.83 4.23
N LEU A 171 5.19 -2.99 3.63
CA LEU A 171 5.52 -4.14 2.79
C LEU A 171 5.59 -5.45 3.61
N THR A 172 6.07 -5.38 4.85
CA THR A 172 6.07 -6.51 5.79
C THR A 172 4.64 -6.91 6.17
N ALA A 173 3.79 -5.94 6.49
CA ALA A 173 2.37 -6.19 6.80
C ALA A 173 1.63 -6.75 5.58
N ALA A 174 1.87 -6.21 4.38
CA ALA A 174 1.32 -6.72 3.14
C ALA A 174 1.69 -8.19 2.92
N LYS A 175 2.95 -8.55 3.09
CA LYS A 175 3.43 -9.94 3.00
C LYS A 175 2.74 -10.84 4.02
N SER A 176 2.57 -10.38 5.25
CA SER A 176 1.87 -11.14 6.31
C SER A 176 0.40 -11.37 6.00
N LEU A 177 -0.33 -10.36 5.53
CA LEU A 177 -1.73 -10.47 5.12
C LEU A 177 -1.95 -11.44 3.96
N ARG A 178 -0.98 -11.58 3.09
CA ARG A 178 -1.07 -12.41 1.89
C ARG A 178 -0.65 -13.85 2.13
N GLY A 179 0.15 -14.11 3.16
CA GLY A 179 0.68 -15.43 3.46
C GLY A 179 1.46 -16.01 2.27
N SER A 180 1.08 -17.21 1.83
CA SER A 180 1.72 -17.94 0.70
C SER A 180 1.14 -17.58 -0.68
N ARG A 181 0.20 -16.62 -0.79
CA ARG A 181 -0.35 -16.24 -2.10
C ARG A 181 0.72 -15.54 -2.94
N PRO A 182 0.99 -16.02 -4.16
CA PRO A 182 1.85 -15.31 -5.09
C PRO A 182 1.30 -13.90 -5.33
N THR A 183 2.17 -12.90 -5.31
CA THR A 183 1.78 -11.52 -5.58
C THR A 183 2.95 -10.75 -6.10
N GLN A 184 2.66 -9.97 -7.10
CA GLN A 184 3.56 -8.92 -7.51
C GLN A 184 3.26 -7.64 -6.73
N VAL A 185 4.29 -7.06 -6.14
CA VAL A 185 4.21 -5.77 -5.46
C VAL A 185 5.08 -4.78 -6.24
N LEU A 186 4.45 -3.74 -6.76
CA LEU A 186 5.09 -2.66 -7.50
C LEU A 186 4.98 -1.39 -6.64
N VAL A 187 6.11 -0.84 -6.24
CA VAL A 187 6.20 0.41 -5.49
C VAL A 187 6.79 1.45 -6.43
N THR A 188 6.09 2.55 -6.65
CA THR A 188 6.64 3.64 -7.46
C THR A 188 7.51 4.56 -6.62
N ASP A 189 8.49 5.16 -7.24
CA ASP A 189 9.08 6.41 -6.78
C ASP A 189 8.27 7.62 -7.33
N TYR A 190 8.81 8.83 -7.24
CA TYR A 190 8.15 10.06 -7.66
C TYR A 190 8.99 10.84 -8.67
N TRP A 191 8.31 11.63 -9.54
CA TRP A 191 8.92 12.65 -10.40
C TRP A 191 9.30 13.89 -9.59
N ASP A 192 8.39 14.33 -8.71
CA ASP A 192 8.60 15.29 -7.65
C ASP A 192 7.66 14.98 -6.48
N VAL A 193 8.01 15.40 -5.28
CA VAL A 193 7.19 15.20 -4.07
C VAL A 193 6.30 16.39 -3.78
N PHE A 194 6.48 17.46 -4.51
CA PHE A 194 5.72 18.71 -4.43
C PHE A 194 5.37 19.23 -5.83
N ALA A 195 4.81 20.43 -5.88
CA ALA A 195 4.53 21.10 -7.15
C ALA A 195 5.83 21.30 -7.98
N ASP A 196 5.73 21.06 -9.27
CA ASP A 196 6.83 21.15 -10.24
C ASP A 196 6.37 21.88 -11.54
N GLY A 197 7.21 21.84 -12.53
CA GLY A 197 6.96 22.41 -13.85
C GLY A 197 6.82 23.92 -13.85
N ASP A 198 5.97 24.43 -14.74
CA ASP A 198 5.78 25.87 -14.91
C ASP A 198 5.01 26.49 -13.74
N VAL A 199 4.15 25.72 -13.07
CA VAL A 199 3.41 26.20 -11.89
C VAL A 199 4.39 26.56 -10.79
N ALA A 200 5.22 25.63 -10.34
CA ALA A 200 6.18 25.88 -9.27
C ALA A 200 7.28 26.86 -9.71
N ARG A 201 7.64 26.87 -11.00
CA ARG A 201 8.60 27.85 -11.54
C ARG A 201 8.11 29.29 -11.35
N VAL A 202 6.80 29.51 -11.55
CA VAL A 202 6.16 30.83 -11.43
C VAL A 202 5.85 31.18 -9.99
N SER A 203 5.32 30.22 -9.19
CA SER A 203 4.91 30.50 -7.81
C SER A 203 6.06 30.54 -6.82
N ASP A 204 7.01 29.61 -6.94
CA ASP A 204 8.04 29.34 -5.92
C ASP A 204 9.48 29.60 -6.42
N GLY A 205 9.66 29.54 -7.72
CA GLY A 205 10.90 29.89 -8.40
C GLY A 205 11.96 28.79 -8.42
N PRO A 206 13.12 29.06 -9.08
CA PRO A 206 14.11 28.04 -9.38
C PRO A 206 14.86 27.49 -8.17
N ALA A 207 14.92 28.21 -7.06
CA ALA A 207 15.56 27.72 -5.84
C ALA A 207 14.72 26.63 -5.17
N TYR A 208 13.41 26.80 -5.18
CA TYR A 208 12.46 25.79 -4.70
C TYR A 208 12.54 24.53 -5.55
N LEU A 209 12.47 24.65 -6.86
CA LEU A 209 12.56 23.50 -7.78
C LEU A 209 13.83 22.69 -7.57
N ARG A 210 14.98 23.32 -7.33
CA ARG A 210 16.23 22.59 -7.03
C ARG A 210 16.16 21.84 -5.71
N TRP A 211 15.64 22.50 -4.68
CA TRP A 211 15.49 21.90 -3.35
C TRP A 211 14.50 20.73 -3.37
N SER A 212 13.35 20.90 -4.03
CA SER A 212 12.34 19.85 -4.19
C SER A 212 12.92 18.64 -4.94
N ASP A 213 13.64 18.89 -6.03
CA ASP A 213 14.30 17.82 -6.82
C ASP A 213 15.35 17.05 -5.99
N GLU A 214 16.20 17.75 -5.21
CA GLU A 214 17.17 17.10 -4.32
C GLU A 214 16.47 16.23 -3.27
N LEU A 215 15.41 16.73 -2.65
CA LEU A 215 14.60 16.02 -1.68
C LEU A 215 13.91 14.80 -2.30
N THR A 216 13.31 14.97 -3.48
CA THR A 216 12.67 13.88 -4.25
C THR A 216 13.65 12.76 -4.54
N ARG A 217 14.84 13.08 -5.04
CA ARG A 217 15.87 12.06 -5.30
C ARG A 217 16.29 11.31 -4.03
N ALA A 218 16.42 12.02 -2.91
CA ALA A 218 16.73 11.39 -1.63
C ALA A 218 15.62 10.44 -1.17
N LEU A 219 14.35 10.85 -1.30
CA LEU A 219 13.20 10.01 -1.01
C LEU A 219 13.14 8.78 -1.92
N ASN A 220 13.32 8.95 -3.23
CA ASN A 220 13.30 7.89 -4.23
C ASN A 220 14.33 6.79 -3.91
N VAL A 221 15.53 7.19 -3.49
CA VAL A 221 16.55 6.24 -3.01
C VAL A 221 16.06 5.43 -1.82
N SER A 222 15.39 6.09 -0.85
CA SER A 222 14.84 5.42 0.34
C SER A 222 13.70 4.48 0.00
N ILE A 223 12.74 4.91 -0.82
CA ILE A 223 11.61 4.10 -1.32
C ILE A 223 12.13 2.86 -2.05
N CYS A 224 13.02 3.05 -3.03
CA CYS A 224 13.54 1.95 -3.82
C CYS A 224 14.39 0.97 -3.00
N ARG A 225 15.09 1.45 -1.98
CA ARG A 225 15.81 0.59 -1.03
C ARG A 225 14.84 -0.26 -0.22
N ALA A 226 13.79 0.34 0.35
CA ALA A 226 12.76 -0.36 1.12
C ALA A 226 12.03 -1.40 0.27
N ALA A 227 11.62 -1.05 -0.95
CA ALA A 227 10.98 -1.96 -1.89
C ALA A 227 11.85 -3.18 -2.20
N ARG A 228 13.10 -2.98 -2.62
CA ARG A 228 14.03 -4.07 -2.94
C ARG A 228 14.32 -4.98 -1.74
N ASN A 229 14.49 -4.41 -0.56
CA ASN A 229 14.74 -5.18 0.66
C ASN A 229 13.55 -6.08 1.04
N ALA A 230 12.34 -5.68 0.69
CA ALA A 230 11.12 -6.46 0.90
C ALA A 230 10.82 -7.47 -0.24
N GLY A 231 11.62 -7.49 -1.30
CA GLY A 231 11.38 -8.29 -2.50
C GLY A 231 10.30 -7.73 -3.43
N ALA A 232 9.96 -6.45 -3.28
CA ALA A 232 9.08 -5.71 -4.20
C ALA A 232 9.90 -5.07 -5.33
N THR A 233 9.22 -4.77 -6.44
CA THR A 233 9.82 -4.04 -7.56
C THR A 233 9.66 -2.54 -7.32
N CYS A 234 10.77 -1.80 -7.36
CA CYS A 234 10.72 -0.33 -7.42
C CYS A 234 10.55 0.09 -8.88
N VAL A 235 9.54 0.91 -9.16
CA VAL A 235 9.21 1.42 -10.48
C VAL A 235 9.63 2.88 -10.56
N ASP A 236 10.52 3.19 -11.48
CA ASP A 236 11.03 4.53 -11.73
C ASP A 236 9.96 5.37 -12.44
N LEU A 237 9.50 6.43 -11.79
CA LEU A 237 8.67 7.48 -12.39
C LEU A 237 9.46 8.77 -12.62
N TYR A 238 10.62 8.91 -11.99
CA TYR A 238 11.43 10.10 -12.15
C TYR A 238 11.87 10.27 -13.62
N ALA A 239 12.52 9.27 -14.18
CA ALA A 239 13.02 9.36 -15.55
C ALA A 239 11.92 9.53 -16.61
N PRO A 240 10.76 8.84 -16.58
CA PRO A 240 9.67 9.11 -17.51
C PRO A 240 9.10 10.53 -17.48
N PHE A 241 9.15 11.20 -16.33
CA PHE A 241 8.63 12.57 -16.16
C PHE A 241 9.70 13.64 -16.39
N LYS A 242 10.91 13.43 -15.87
CA LYS A 242 11.96 14.46 -15.78
C LYS A 242 13.25 14.11 -16.52
N GLY A 243 13.35 12.91 -17.13
CA GLY A 243 14.60 12.45 -17.76
C GLY A 243 15.71 12.30 -16.72
N ASP A 244 16.81 13.02 -16.94
CA ASP A 244 17.92 13.15 -15.97
C ASP A 244 17.68 14.30 -14.94
N GLY A 245 16.52 14.95 -15.01
CA GLY A 245 16.14 16.14 -14.24
C GLY A 245 16.10 17.41 -15.07
N SER A 246 16.41 17.31 -16.38
CA SER A 246 16.43 18.47 -17.29
C SER A 246 15.08 18.73 -17.98
N LEU A 247 14.17 17.75 -18.01
CA LEU A 247 12.87 17.90 -18.65
C LEU A 247 11.89 18.62 -17.72
N ASN A 248 11.03 19.43 -18.35
CA ASN A 248 9.93 20.09 -17.69
C ASN A 248 8.68 19.20 -17.73
N PRO A 249 8.16 18.71 -16.58
CA PRO A 249 7.05 17.76 -16.55
C PRO A 249 5.67 18.42 -16.74
N THR A 250 5.54 19.73 -16.97
CA THR A 250 4.26 20.45 -17.04
C THR A 250 3.21 19.76 -17.91
N ALA A 251 3.60 19.19 -19.06
CA ALA A 251 2.68 18.51 -19.97
C ALA A 251 2.03 17.24 -19.35
N LEU A 252 2.62 16.69 -18.31
CA LEU A 252 2.17 15.49 -17.61
C LEU A 252 1.44 15.78 -16.29
N LEU A 253 1.42 17.07 -15.87
CA LEU A 253 0.87 17.49 -14.60
C LEU A 253 -0.51 18.16 -14.78
N ALA A 254 -1.34 18.08 -13.76
CA ALA A 254 -2.59 18.80 -13.64
C ALA A 254 -2.34 20.31 -13.38
N ALA A 255 -3.41 21.08 -13.29
CA ALA A 255 -3.31 22.53 -13.14
C ALA A 255 -2.67 22.99 -11.82
N ASP A 256 -2.60 22.12 -10.83
CA ASP A 256 -1.92 22.37 -9.55
C ASP A 256 -0.39 22.23 -9.64
N GLY A 257 0.13 21.66 -10.74
CA GLY A 257 1.55 21.43 -10.93
C GLY A 257 2.13 20.26 -10.09
N ASP A 258 1.29 19.54 -9.36
CA ASP A 258 1.69 18.47 -8.44
C ASP A 258 1.21 17.10 -8.93
N HIS A 259 -0.09 16.95 -9.13
CA HIS A 259 -0.69 15.68 -9.50
C HIS A 259 -0.60 15.39 -10.99
N PRO A 260 -0.55 14.10 -11.39
CA PRO A 260 -0.54 13.72 -12.80
C PRO A 260 -1.89 14.03 -13.46
N ASN A 261 -1.85 14.59 -14.67
CA ASN A 261 -3.02 14.70 -15.54
C ASN A 261 -3.27 13.36 -16.28
N ALA A 262 -4.17 13.33 -17.26
CA ALA A 262 -4.47 12.10 -18.02
C ALA A 262 -3.23 11.51 -18.70
N ALA A 263 -2.35 12.35 -19.26
CA ALA A 263 -1.10 11.91 -19.89
C ALA A 263 -0.11 11.38 -18.84
N GLY A 264 0.01 12.04 -17.69
CA GLY A 264 0.84 11.58 -16.58
C GLY A 264 0.38 10.22 -16.02
N ASN A 265 -0.94 10.03 -15.83
CA ASN A 265 -1.49 8.74 -15.42
C ASN A 265 -1.20 7.63 -16.43
N GLN A 266 -1.21 7.94 -17.73
CA GLN A 266 -0.84 6.98 -18.77
C GLN A 266 0.65 6.64 -18.74
N VAL A 267 1.53 7.59 -18.45
CA VAL A 267 2.98 7.36 -18.26
C VAL A 267 3.20 6.44 -17.06
N ILE A 268 2.55 6.70 -15.91
CA ILE A 268 2.63 5.86 -14.71
C ILE A 268 2.19 4.43 -15.02
N SER A 269 1.02 4.27 -15.65
CA SER A 269 0.48 2.96 -15.99
C SER A 269 1.41 2.18 -16.93
N SER A 270 2.04 2.87 -17.90
CA SER A 270 3.01 2.27 -18.83
C SER A 270 4.30 1.83 -18.13
N ALA A 271 4.82 2.63 -17.19
CA ALA A 271 5.99 2.28 -16.38
C ALA A 271 5.72 1.04 -15.51
N LEU A 272 4.55 0.98 -14.88
CA LEU A 272 4.10 -0.18 -14.11
C LEU A 272 3.99 -1.43 -15.00
N MET A 273 3.41 -1.32 -16.20
CA MET A 273 3.32 -2.43 -17.14
C MET A 273 4.71 -2.94 -17.58
N ALA A 274 5.64 -2.05 -17.86
CA ALA A 274 7.01 -2.43 -18.21
C ALA A 274 7.75 -3.17 -17.07
N ALA A 275 7.39 -2.90 -15.82
CA ALA A 275 7.95 -3.54 -14.63
C ALA A 275 7.20 -4.82 -14.21
N THR A 276 6.10 -5.16 -14.90
CA THR A 276 5.27 -6.31 -14.56
C THR A 276 5.89 -7.61 -15.04
N SER A 277 6.08 -8.56 -14.14
CA SER A 277 6.46 -9.93 -14.48
C SER A 277 5.19 -10.75 -14.72
N LEU A 278 4.83 -10.95 -16.00
CA LEU A 278 3.73 -11.85 -16.33
C LEU A 278 4.24 -13.30 -16.23
N PRO A 279 3.46 -14.24 -15.67
CA PRO A 279 3.83 -15.65 -15.71
C PRO A 279 3.99 -16.06 -17.16
N SER A 280 5.13 -16.69 -17.46
CA SER A 280 5.33 -17.34 -18.76
C SER A 280 4.22 -18.37 -18.95
N GLY A 281 3.39 -18.20 -19.97
CA GLY A 281 2.30 -19.11 -20.33
C GLY A 281 2.80 -20.47 -20.74
#